data_5bb378ededd2a6133f04eb281a6738fc
#
_entry.id   5bb378ededd2a6133f04eb281a6738fc
#
_cell.length_a   1.000
_cell.length_b   1.000
_cell.length_c   1.000
_cell.angle_alpha   90.00
_cell.angle_beta   90.00
_cell.angle_gamma   90.00
#
_symmetry.space_group_name_H-M   'P 1'
#
loop_
_entity.id
_entity.type
_entity.pdbx_description
1 polymer ?
#
loop_
_entity_poly.entity_id
_entity_poly.type
_entity_poly.pdbx_seq_one_letter_code
_entity_poly.pdbx_strand_id
1 'polypeptide(L)'
;IGCASENREQVPVFSRLSLSLQKIGGSSAIFACKPARLPSPFTIFVFNISNRNDDMTEYRKPTPAEIEALTAAGNSAENWDAIEVAQDFTPAQLSGCRLEGRVQIGRGARLRRCTIRDYRIGEEALIEGVTALECRRESSFGNGVRVAAINENGGRTVRIYDRLTAQTAYILAVYRYRPEAVEAIERMIERYAAERRDTLGTVGPHARITGARFIREVNIGKGATIDGASLLENGTVCAGAYVGIDVQARDFIAAEGARIDGGTLLERCFAGECCTLDKHFTAVDSLFFANSHCENGEAVSIFAGPYTVSHHKSSLLIAGMFSFFNAGSGANQSNHLFKSGAVHQSV
;
A
#
# COMPACT_ATOMS: atom_id res chain seq x y z
N ILE A 1 63.12 1.69 -3.44
CA ILE A 1 62.54 0.48 -2.85
C ILE A 1 61.12 0.39 -3.41
N GLY A 2 60.95 -0.44 -4.42
CA GLY A 2 59.71 -0.59 -5.14
C GLY A 2 58.61 -1.34 -4.35
N CYS A 3 57.39 -1.00 -4.62
CA CYS A 3 56.27 -1.87 -4.30
C CYS A 3 55.35 -1.90 -5.55
N ALA A 4 55.24 -3.09 -6.11
CA ALA A 4 54.44 -3.38 -7.28
C ALA A 4 52.94 -3.30 -6.95
N SER A 5 52.17 -2.61 -7.81
CA SER A 5 50.72 -2.59 -7.78
C SER A 5 50.16 -3.83 -8.47
N GLU A 6 49.61 -4.75 -7.73
CA GLU A 6 48.72 -5.78 -8.28
C GLU A 6 47.34 -5.23 -8.47
N ASN A 7 46.94 -5.05 -9.74
CA ASN A 7 45.57 -4.88 -10.14
C ASN A 7 44.79 -6.17 -9.91
N ARG A 8 43.96 -6.21 -8.88
CA ARG A 8 42.87 -7.20 -8.77
C ARG A 8 41.62 -6.63 -9.39
N GLU A 9 41.27 -7.13 -10.54
CA GLU A 9 39.95 -6.99 -11.13
C GLU A 9 38.91 -7.55 -10.16
N GLN A 10 38.03 -6.67 -9.69
CA GLN A 10 36.84 -7.08 -8.96
C GLN A 10 35.81 -7.64 -9.94
N VAL A 11 35.71 -8.94 -10.04
CA VAL A 11 34.64 -9.66 -10.74
C VAL A 11 33.34 -9.52 -9.92
N PRO A 12 32.21 -9.12 -10.53
CA PRO A 12 30.96 -8.97 -9.79
C PRO A 12 30.45 -10.31 -9.25
N VAL A 13 30.04 -10.33 -7.98
CA VAL A 13 29.55 -11.49 -7.22
C VAL A 13 28.16 -12.00 -7.70
N PHE A 14 27.82 -11.90 -8.95
CA PHE A 14 26.53 -12.33 -9.48
C PHE A 14 26.55 -13.61 -10.34
N SER A 15 27.55 -14.43 -10.25
CA SER A 15 27.70 -15.57 -11.14
C SER A 15 27.69 -16.96 -10.47
N ARG A 16 26.82 -17.25 -9.50
CA ARG A 16 26.46 -18.63 -9.14
C ARG A 16 25.21 -18.71 -8.25
N LEU A 17 24.05 -18.85 -8.86
CA LEU A 17 22.90 -19.50 -8.25
C LEU A 17 22.39 -20.56 -9.25
N SER A 18 22.78 -21.79 -9.03
CA SER A 18 22.20 -22.95 -9.70
C SER A 18 20.91 -23.31 -8.98
N LEU A 19 19.78 -23.25 -9.67
CA LEU A 19 18.48 -23.70 -9.18
C LEU A 19 18.32 -25.19 -9.46
N SER A 20 18.22 -25.99 -8.39
CA SER A 20 17.70 -27.34 -8.43
C SER A 20 16.19 -27.32 -8.30
N LEU A 21 15.50 -27.91 -9.28
CA LEU A 21 14.05 -28.11 -9.26
C LEU A 21 13.70 -29.25 -8.29
N GLN A 22 13.07 -28.94 -7.16
CA GLN A 22 12.31 -29.94 -6.39
C GLN A 22 10.82 -29.78 -6.69
N LYS A 23 10.20 -30.87 -7.17
CA LYS A 23 8.77 -31.01 -7.32
C LYS A 23 8.12 -31.08 -5.95
N ILE A 24 7.31 -30.09 -5.62
CA ILE A 24 6.33 -30.19 -4.52
C ILE A 24 4.96 -30.09 -5.22
N GLY A 25 4.13 -31.09 -4.97
CA GLY A 25 2.79 -31.21 -5.61
C GLY A 25 1.83 -30.14 -5.11
N GLY A 26 1.20 -29.46 -6.05
CA GLY A 26 0.17 -28.44 -5.86
C GLY A 26 0.13 -27.57 -7.11
N SER A 27 -1.03 -27.45 -7.74
CA SER A 27 -1.22 -26.80 -9.03
C SER A 27 -0.63 -25.40 -9.10
N SER A 28 0.52 -25.28 -9.76
CA SER A 28 1.14 -24.01 -10.13
C SER A 28 1.06 -23.89 -11.65
N ALA A 29 0.34 -22.89 -12.13
CA ALA A 29 0.35 -22.55 -13.55
C ALA A 29 1.66 -21.82 -13.88
N ILE A 30 2.54 -22.48 -14.61
CA ILE A 30 3.78 -21.92 -15.15
C ILE A 30 3.44 -21.26 -16.48
N PHE A 31 3.46 -19.93 -16.55
CA PHE A 31 3.48 -19.23 -17.82
C PHE A 31 4.91 -19.14 -18.33
N ALA A 32 5.28 -20.07 -19.22
CA ALA A 32 6.51 -19.98 -19.98
C ALA A 32 6.29 -19.04 -21.17
N CYS A 33 6.81 -17.83 -21.10
CA CYS A 33 6.96 -17.00 -22.28
C CYS A 33 8.22 -17.49 -23.04
N LYS A 34 8.07 -18.08 -24.23
CA LYS A 34 9.22 -18.40 -25.10
C LYS A 34 9.78 -17.10 -25.68
N PRO A 35 11.02 -16.70 -25.37
CA PRO A 35 11.63 -15.56 -26.03
C PRO A 35 12.28 -16.02 -27.34
N ALA A 36 12.02 -15.27 -28.41
CA ALA A 36 12.89 -15.29 -29.56
C ALA A 36 14.22 -14.61 -29.16
N ARG A 37 15.27 -15.40 -29.07
CA ARG A 37 16.69 -15.06 -28.98
C ARG A 37 17.07 -13.77 -28.23
N LEU A 38 17.32 -13.89 -26.93
CA LEU A 38 18.14 -12.95 -26.16
C LEU A 38 19.26 -13.71 -25.44
N PRO A 39 20.51 -13.23 -25.47
CA PRO A 39 21.61 -13.83 -24.70
C PRO A 39 21.62 -13.21 -23.30
N SER A 40 21.51 -14.08 -22.31
CA SER A 40 21.82 -13.92 -20.89
C SER A 40 20.61 -14.04 -19.92
N PRO A 41 20.84 -14.53 -18.71
CA PRO A 41 19.78 -15.12 -17.88
C PRO A 41 18.95 -14.04 -17.17
N PHE A 42 17.73 -13.85 -17.64
CA PHE A 42 16.72 -13.17 -16.84
C PHE A 42 16.16 -14.17 -15.81
N THR A 43 16.30 -13.85 -14.55
CA THR A 43 15.63 -14.55 -13.47
C THR A 43 14.12 -14.40 -13.63
N ILE A 44 13.43 -15.51 -13.86
CA ILE A 44 11.96 -15.54 -13.90
C ILE A 44 11.46 -15.32 -12.47
N PHE A 45 10.79 -14.20 -12.24
CA PHE A 45 10.06 -13.99 -10.99
C PHE A 45 8.82 -14.90 -10.99
N VAL A 46 8.84 -15.89 -10.12
CA VAL A 46 7.65 -16.71 -9.85
C VAL A 46 6.76 -15.90 -8.91
N PHE A 47 5.70 -15.31 -9.46
CA PHE A 47 4.63 -14.75 -8.64
C PHE A 47 3.87 -15.91 -8.01
N ASN A 48 3.99 -16.04 -6.70
CA ASN A 48 3.06 -16.85 -5.94
C ASN A 48 1.70 -16.15 -5.96
N ILE A 49 0.82 -16.61 -6.82
CA ILE A 49 -0.61 -16.29 -6.68
C ILE A 49 -1.02 -17.06 -5.44
N SER A 50 -1.00 -16.41 -4.28
CA SER A 50 -1.63 -16.96 -3.11
C SER A 50 -3.09 -17.15 -3.47
N ASN A 51 -3.54 -18.40 -3.50
CA ASN A 51 -4.94 -18.74 -3.56
C ASN A 51 -5.68 -17.84 -2.58
N ARG A 52 -6.71 -17.14 -3.05
CA ARG A 52 -7.81 -16.72 -2.20
C ARG A 52 -8.38 -18.01 -1.59
N ASN A 53 -7.87 -18.39 -0.44
CA ASN A 53 -8.70 -19.10 0.49
C ASN A 53 -9.63 -18.02 1.04
N ASP A 54 -10.67 -17.69 0.28
CA ASP A 54 -11.89 -17.17 0.83
C ASP A 54 -12.34 -18.28 1.80
N ASP A 55 -12.07 -18.08 3.08
CA ASP A 55 -12.80 -18.76 4.12
C ASP A 55 -14.27 -18.49 3.79
N MET A 56 -14.98 -19.53 3.35
CA MET A 56 -16.37 -19.44 2.86
C MET A 56 -17.27 -19.15 4.07
N THR A 57 -17.18 -17.94 4.61
CA THR A 57 -18.13 -17.48 5.59
C THR A 57 -19.48 -17.44 4.90
N GLU A 58 -20.40 -18.32 5.31
CA GLU A 58 -21.77 -18.29 4.81
C GLU A 58 -22.46 -17.06 5.38
N TYR A 59 -22.97 -16.23 4.48
CA TYR A 59 -23.73 -15.04 4.82
C TYR A 59 -25.23 -15.28 4.66
N ARG A 60 -26.03 -14.62 5.51
CA ARG A 60 -27.49 -14.59 5.46
C ARG A 60 -28.01 -13.19 5.68
N LYS A 61 -29.26 -12.96 5.37
CA LYS A 61 -29.95 -11.72 5.77
C LYS A 61 -30.25 -11.74 7.26
N PRO A 62 -30.23 -10.56 7.93
CA PRO A 62 -30.71 -10.47 9.29
C PRO A 62 -32.21 -10.84 9.36
N THR A 63 -32.60 -11.54 10.39
CA THR A 63 -34.02 -11.89 10.66
C THR A 63 -34.82 -10.65 11.11
N PRO A 64 -36.15 -10.62 10.99
CA PRO A 64 -36.96 -9.52 11.49
C PRO A 64 -36.73 -9.23 13.00
N ALA A 65 -36.55 -10.24 13.82
CA ALA A 65 -36.26 -10.07 15.25
C ALA A 65 -34.87 -9.43 15.49
N GLU A 66 -33.86 -9.80 14.68
CA GLU A 66 -32.55 -9.18 14.74
C GLU A 66 -32.60 -7.70 14.27
N ILE A 67 -33.40 -7.39 13.25
CA ILE A 67 -33.58 -6.00 12.76
C ILE A 67 -34.24 -5.15 13.85
N GLU A 68 -35.26 -5.68 14.55
CA GLU A 68 -35.89 -4.98 15.66
C GLU A 68 -34.88 -4.71 16.80
N ALA A 69 -34.11 -5.73 17.19
CA ALA A 69 -33.05 -5.57 18.20
C ALA A 69 -31.95 -4.60 17.78
N LEU A 70 -31.52 -4.62 16.52
CA LEU A 70 -30.55 -3.68 15.95
C LEU A 70 -31.08 -2.25 15.99
N THR A 71 -32.33 -2.05 15.60
CA THR A 71 -32.97 -0.73 15.61
C THR A 71 -33.12 -0.20 17.04
N ALA A 72 -33.50 -1.06 17.99
CA ALA A 72 -33.56 -0.70 19.42
C ALA A 72 -32.17 -0.32 19.99
N ALA A 73 -31.08 -0.90 19.47
CA ALA A 73 -29.70 -0.55 19.81
C ALA A 73 -29.17 0.71 19.06
N GLY A 74 -30.06 1.45 18.39
CA GLY A 74 -29.72 2.69 17.68
C GLY A 74 -29.04 2.50 16.34
N ASN A 75 -29.12 1.29 15.77
CA ASN A 75 -28.64 1.07 14.41
C ASN A 75 -29.71 1.40 13.37
N SER A 76 -29.26 1.80 12.17
CA SER A 76 -30.13 2.04 11.02
C SER A 76 -29.49 1.51 9.74
N ALA A 77 -30.33 1.10 8.79
CA ALA A 77 -29.85 0.76 7.45
C ALA A 77 -30.71 1.51 6.42
N GLU A 78 -30.09 1.91 5.31
CA GLU A 78 -30.80 2.45 4.15
C GLU A 78 -31.75 1.39 3.57
N ASN A 79 -31.28 0.16 3.50
CA ASN A 79 -32.06 -1.02 3.12
C ASN A 79 -31.52 -2.26 3.83
N TRP A 80 -32.30 -2.85 4.74
CA TRP A 80 -31.91 -4.07 5.44
C TRP A 80 -31.73 -5.28 4.52
N ASP A 81 -32.38 -5.30 3.37
CA ASP A 81 -32.20 -6.38 2.38
C ASP A 81 -30.82 -6.34 1.70
N ALA A 82 -30.11 -5.21 1.77
CA ALA A 82 -28.76 -5.07 1.27
C ALA A 82 -27.67 -5.44 2.30
N ILE A 83 -28.11 -5.71 3.56
CA ILE A 83 -27.20 -6.10 4.63
C ILE A 83 -27.12 -7.61 4.72
N GLU A 84 -25.91 -8.13 4.86
CA GLU A 84 -25.63 -9.56 5.04
C GLU A 84 -24.78 -9.77 6.28
N VAL A 85 -25.10 -10.79 7.06
CA VAL A 85 -24.42 -11.11 8.31
C VAL A 85 -23.97 -12.57 8.33
N ALA A 86 -22.90 -12.87 9.05
CA ALA A 86 -22.47 -14.26 9.25
C ALA A 86 -23.55 -15.12 9.92
N GLN A 87 -23.49 -16.43 9.75
CA GLN A 87 -24.50 -17.36 10.30
C GLN A 87 -24.67 -17.25 11.82
N ASP A 88 -23.57 -17.03 12.54
CA ASP A 88 -23.50 -16.90 13.99
C ASP A 88 -23.60 -15.44 14.50
N PHE A 89 -24.05 -14.52 13.64
CA PHE A 89 -24.24 -13.13 13.97
C PHE A 89 -25.21 -12.94 15.15
N THR A 90 -24.89 -11.98 16.00
CA THR A 90 -25.78 -11.52 17.08
C THR A 90 -25.90 -9.99 17.03
N PRO A 91 -27.11 -9.43 17.31
CA PRO A 91 -27.33 -7.98 17.29
C PRO A 91 -26.40 -7.18 18.21
N ALA A 92 -25.86 -7.78 19.27
CA ALA A 92 -24.93 -7.16 20.22
C ALA A 92 -23.57 -6.75 19.56
N GLN A 93 -23.29 -7.24 18.36
CA GLN A 93 -22.12 -6.87 17.59
C GLN A 93 -22.18 -5.42 17.05
N LEU A 94 -23.37 -4.85 16.92
CA LEU A 94 -23.60 -3.51 16.39
C LEU A 94 -24.26 -2.60 17.42
N SER A 95 -23.80 -1.34 17.49
CA SER A 95 -24.43 -0.31 18.33
C SER A 95 -24.22 1.09 17.75
N GLY A 96 -25.32 1.79 17.50
CA GLY A 96 -25.31 3.18 17.01
C GLY A 96 -24.69 3.32 15.63
N CYS A 97 -24.86 2.35 14.76
CA CYS A 97 -24.28 2.33 13.41
C CYS A 97 -25.31 2.71 12.35
N ARG A 98 -24.83 3.36 11.29
CA ARG A 98 -25.58 3.61 10.08
C ARG A 98 -24.98 2.81 8.92
N LEU A 99 -25.80 1.92 8.34
CA LEU A 99 -25.40 1.05 7.24
C LEU A 99 -26.05 1.51 5.94
N GLU A 100 -25.26 1.70 4.90
CA GLU A 100 -25.70 2.19 3.62
C GLU A 100 -25.17 1.30 2.48
N GLY A 101 -25.96 1.15 1.41
CA GLY A 101 -25.61 0.27 0.32
C GLY A 101 -25.45 -1.19 0.75
N ARG A 102 -24.50 -1.90 0.16
CA ARG A 102 -24.20 -3.31 0.49
C ARG A 102 -23.18 -3.42 1.60
N VAL A 103 -23.57 -4.03 2.72
CA VAL A 103 -22.64 -4.27 3.83
C VAL A 103 -22.70 -5.76 4.22
N GLN A 104 -21.53 -6.40 4.22
CA GLN A 104 -21.36 -7.77 4.72
C GLN A 104 -20.61 -7.74 6.04
N ILE A 105 -21.15 -8.39 7.08
CA ILE A 105 -20.60 -8.36 8.44
C ILE A 105 -20.16 -9.77 8.83
N GLY A 106 -18.85 -9.94 8.95
CA GLY A 106 -18.22 -11.21 9.30
C GLY A 106 -18.45 -11.63 10.75
N ARG A 107 -18.12 -12.87 11.02
CA ARG A 107 -18.23 -13.49 12.34
C ARG A 107 -17.46 -12.67 13.39
N GLY A 108 -18.06 -12.43 14.55
CA GLY A 108 -17.42 -11.74 15.67
C GLY A 108 -17.02 -10.29 15.41
N ALA A 109 -17.31 -9.73 14.23
CA ALA A 109 -17.03 -8.32 13.94
C ALA A 109 -17.83 -7.41 14.87
N ARG A 110 -17.23 -6.32 15.34
CA ARG A 110 -17.84 -5.37 16.27
C ARG A 110 -17.83 -3.97 15.69
N LEU A 111 -19.02 -3.39 15.53
CA LEU A 111 -19.22 -2.09 14.91
C LEU A 111 -19.91 -1.16 15.92
N ARG A 112 -19.31 -0.02 16.20
CA ARG A 112 -19.85 0.95 17.17
C ARG A 112 -19.74 2.38 16.68
N ARG A 113 -20.85 3.11 16.67
CA ARG A 113 -20.90 4.55 16.36
C ARG A 113 -20.15 4.87 15.06
N CYS A 114 -20.52 4.21 13.96
CA CYS A 114 -19.90 4.37 12.67
C CYS A 114 -20.91 4.43 11.53
N THR A 115 -20.56 5.10 10.45
CA THR A 115 -21.29 5.03 9.19
C THR A 115 -20.48 4.20 8.20
N ILE A 116 -21.12 3.18 7.63
CA ILE A 116 -20.48 2.24 6.70
C ILE A 116 -21.30 2.15 5.43
N ARG A 117 -20.66 2.33 4.27
CA ARG A 117 -21.28 2.18 2.94
C ARG A 117 -20.44 1.29 2.04
N ASP A 118 -21.10 0.28 1.47
CA ASP A 118 -20.52 -0.60 0.44
C ASP A 118 -19.18 -1.25 0.86
N TYR A 119 -19.22 -2.02 1.97
CA TYR A 119 -18.05 -2.70 2.52
C TYR A 119 -18.31 -4.14 2.94
N ARG A 120 -17.28 -4.98 2.78
CA ARG A 120 -17.17 -6.31 3.40
C ARG A 120 -16.31 -6.19 4.65
N ILE A 121 -16.89 -6.51 5.79
CA ILE A 121 -16.20 -6.47 7.10
C ILE A 121 -15.79 -7.89 7.45
N GLY A 122 -14.51 -8.12 7.61
CA GLY A 122 -13.95 -9.44 7.94
C GLY A 122 -14.19 -9.87 9.38
N GLU A 123 -13.85 -11.11 9.62
CA GLU A 123 -13.99 -11.77 10.92
C GLU A 123 -13.26 -11.00 12.02
N GLU A 124 -13.89 -10.90 13.20
CA GLU A 124 -13.35 -10.23 14.40
C GLU A 124 -12.79 -8.81 14.18
N ALA A 125 -13.18 -8.16 13.10
CA ALA A 125 -12.82 -6.76 12.88
C ALA A 125 -13.51 -5.85 13.92
N LEU A 126 -12.80 -4.81 14.36
CA LEU A 126 -13.32 -3.78 15.25
C LEU A 126 -13.36 -2.43 14.52
N ILE A 127 -14.56 -1.84 14.45
CA ILE A 127 -14.75 -0.49 13.88
C ILE A 127 -15.49 0.36 14.90
N GLU A 128 -14.86 1.39 15.41
CA GLU A 128 -15.45 2.23 16.44
C GLU A 128 -15.19 3.72 16.22
N GLY A 129 -16.25 4.54 16.31
CA GLY A 129 -16.14 6.00 16.26
C GLY A 129 -15.67 6.52 14.89
N VAL A 130 -16.07 5.86 13.80
CA VAL A 130 -15.69 6.25 12.44
C VAL A 130 -16.80 7.06 11.81
N THR A 131 -16.48 8.29 11.39
CA THR A 131 -17.48 9.20 10.79
C THR A 131 -18.02 8.62 9.49
N ALA A 132 -17.15 8.18 8.59
CA ALA A 132 -17.54 7.50 7.35
C ALA A 132 -16.44 6.54 6.87
N LEU A 133 -16.85 5.27 6.66
CA LEU A 133 -16.12 4.24 5.96
C LEU A 133 -16.95 3.89 4.71
N GLU A 134 -16.52 4.36 3.54
CA GLU A 134 -17.39 4.33 2.37
C GLU A 134 -16.66 4.00 1.08
N CYS A 135 -17.34 3.25 0.20
CA CYS A 135 -16.93 3.03 -1.18
C CYS A 135 -18.08 3.56 -2.07
N ARG A 136 -17.89 4.70 -2.73
CA ARG A 136 -18.94 5.37 -3.50
C ARG A 136 -18.81 5.18 -5.00
N ARG A 137 -17.69 4.62 -5.43
CA ARG A 137 -17.37 4.39 -6.85
C ARG A 137 -16.53 3.12 -7.00
N GLU A 138 -16.48 2.59 -8.20
CA GLU A 138 -15.53 1.56 -8.54
C GLU A 138 -14.09 2.06 -8.32
N SER A 139 -13.29 1.31 -7.61
CA SER A 139 -11.90 1.66 -7.30
C SER A 139 -10.99 0.43 -7.42
N SER A 140 -9.74 0.67 -7.79
CA SER A 140 -8.65 -0.30 -7.64
C SER A 140 -7.89 -0.12 -6.32
N PHE A 141 -8.41 0.73 -5.44
CA PHE A 141 -7.88 0.95 -4.08
C PHE A 141 -6.40 1.32 -4.08
N GLY A 142 -6.03 2.32 -4.89
CA GLY A 142 -4.66 2.80 -5.04
C GLY A 142 -3.78 1.95 -5.97
N ASN A 143 -4.20 0.74 -6.35
CA ASN A 143 -3.44 -0.07 -7.30
C ASN A 143 -3.52 0.53 -8.70
N GLY A 144 -2.37 0.72 -9.37
CA GLY A 144 -2.28 1.33 -10.69
C GLY A 144 -2.11 2.84 -10.70
N VAL A 145 -2.12 3.51 -9.53
CA VAL A 145 -1.81 4.94 -9.42
C VAL A 145 -0.41 5.20 -9.93
N ARG A 146 -0.26 6.28 -10.68
CA ARG A 146 1.03 6.71 -11.26
C ARG A 146 1.72 7.69 -10.34
N VAL A 147 2.95 7.38 -9.98
CA VAL A 147 3.83 8.19 -9.14
C VAL A 147 4.96 8.74 -10.01
N ALA A 148 5.13 10.05 -10.05
CA ALA A 148 6.20 10.72 -10.81
C ALA A 148 7.51 10.70 -10.02
N ALA A 149 8.13 9.51 -9.90
CA ALA A 149 9.36 9.34 -9.14
C ALA A 149 10.59 9.93 -9.85
N ILE A 150 11.56 10.40 -9.06
CA ILE A 150 12.89 10.91 -9.50
C ILE A 150 12.82 12.20 -10.32
N ASN A 151 11.70 12.59 -10.87
CA ASN A 151 11.57 13.81 -11.66
C ASN A 151 10.18 14.41 -11.51
N GLU A 152 10.09 15.59 -10.92
CA GLU A 152 8.83 16.32 -10.72
C GLU A 152 8.08 16.62 -12.04
N ASN A 153 8.79 16.74 -13.15
CA ASN A 153 8.19 16.95 -14.47
C ASN A 153 7.72 15.64 -15.15
N GLY A 154 7.80 14.52 -14.44
CA GLY A 154 7.43 13.21 -14.97
C GLY A 154 8.51 12.57 -15.84
N GLY A 155 8.11 11.62 -16.68
CA GLY A 155 9.02 10.87 -17.56
C GLY A 155 9.67 9.64 -16.90
N ARG A 156 9.58 9.50 -15.58
CA ARG A 156 10.01 8.32 -14.81
C ARG A 156 8.90 7.80 -13.92
N THR A 157 7.71 7.74 -14.47
CA THR A 157 6.52 7.32 -13.75
C THR A 157 6.60 5.86 -13.37
N VAL A 158 6.24 5.55 -12.13
CA VAL A 158 6.09 4.21 -11.60
C VAL A 158 4.63 4.00 -11.23
N ARG A 159 4.01 2.92 -11.71
CA ARG A 159 2.70 2.51 -11.23
C ARG A 159 2.85 1.73 -9.94
N ILE A 160 2.22 2.23 -8.87
CA ILE A 160 2.21 1.55 -7.59
C ILE A 160 1.15 0.46 -7.54
N TYR A 161 1.41 -0.59 -6.79
CA TYR A 161 0.48 -1.65 -6.45
C TYR A 161 0.95 -2.35 -5.18
N ASP A 162 0.08 -3.07 -4.50
CA ASP A 162 0.32 -3.62 -3.15
C ASP A 162 1.44 -4.68 -3.06
N ARG A 163 2.01 -5.08 -4.22
CA ARG A 163 3.16 -5.99 -4.32
C ARG A 163 4.38 -5.35 -4.98
N LEU A 164 4.42 -4.03 -5.02
CA LEU A 164 5.54 -3.32 -5.63
C LEU A 164 6.82 -3.52 -4.82
N THR A 165 7.86 -3.97 -5.49
CA THR A 165 9.20 -4.09 -4.91
C THR A 165 10.12 -2.98 -5.41
N ALA A 166 11.17 -2.66 -4.65
CA ALA A 166 12.18 -1.69 -5.06
C ALA A 166 12.82 -2.04 -6.43
N GLN A 167 13.03 -3.33 -6.70
CA GLN A 167 13.58 -3.82 -7.95
C GLN A 167 12.66 -3.53 -9.14
N THR A 168 11.37 -3.84 -8.99
CA THR A 168 10.36 -3.58 -10.04
C THR A 168 10.24 -2.08 -10.29
N ALA A 169 10.15 -1.28 -9.24
CA ALA A 169 10.09 0.18 -9.34
C ALA A 169 11.36 0.77 -9.98
N TYR A 170 12.53 0.24 -9.64
CA TYR A 170 13.80 0.65 -10.25
C TYR A 170 13.82 0.39 -11.76
N ILE A 171 13.36 -0.77 -12.20
CA ILE A 171 13.26 -1.07 -13.63
C ILE A 171 12.32 -0.06 -14.32
N LEU A 172 11.15 0.18 -13.76
CA LEU A 172 10.17 1.13 -14.31
C LEU A 172 10.74 2.56 -14.41
N ALA A 173 11.47 3.02 -13.40
CA ALA A 173 11.98 4.39 -13.34
C ALA A 173 13.25 4.60 -14.14
N VAL A 174 14.15 3.60 -14.21
CA VAL A 174 15.53 3.80 -14.71
C VAL A 174 15.80 3.10 -16.04
N TYR A 175 15.19 1.93 -16.31
CA TYR A 175 15.45 1.15 -17.53
C TYR A 175 14.69 1.67 -18.75
N ARG A 176 14.55 3.00 -18.89
CA ARG A 176 13.80 3.65 -19.99
C ARG A 176 14.38 3.38 -21.38
N TYR A 177 15.62 2.96 -21.44
CA TYR A 177 16.30 2.51 -22.67
C TYR A 177 15.90 1.06 -23.09
N ARG A 178 15.04 0.40 -22.32
CA ARG A 178 14.47 -0.92 -22.59
C ARG A 178 12.93 -0.83 -22.59
N PRO A 179 12.35 -0.13 -23.59
CA PRO A 179 10.92 0.17 -23.59
C PRO A 179 10.05 -1.08 -23.52
N GLU A 180 10.44 -2.17 -24.21
CA GLU A 180 9.65 -3.39 -24.24
C GLU A 180 9.53 -4.03 -22.82
N ALA A 181 10.61 -3.97 -22.03
CA ALA A 181 10.59 -4.50 -20.65
C ALA A 181 9.72 -3.63 -19.75
N VAL A 182 9.85 -2.31 -19.85
CA VAL A 182 9.03 -1.37 -19.07
C VAL A 182 7.55 -1.54 -19.43
N GLU A 183 7.19 -1.59 -20.69
CA GLU A 183 5.82 -1.79 -21.16
C GLU A 183 5.24 -3.15 -20.72
N ALA A 184 6.05 -4.21 -20.70
CA ALA A 184 5.61 -5.53 -20.24
C ALA A 184 5.24 -5.49 -18.75
N ILE A 185 6.03 -4.82 -17.92
CA ILE A 185 5.75 -4.64 -16.50
C ILE A 185 4.54 -3.72 -16.30
N GLU A 186 4.43 -2.62 -17.03
CA GLU A 186 3.28 -1.71 -16.99
C GLU A 186 1.97 -2.49 -17.31
N ARG A 187 1.94 -3.28 -18.37
CA ARG A 187 0.78 -4.12 -18.72
C ARG A 187 0.44 -5.16 -17.65
N MET A 188 1.46 -5.71 -16.99
CA MET A 188 1.24 -6.63 -15.86
C MET A 188 0.55 -5.91 -14.71
N ILE A 189 1.04 -4.73 -14.32
CA ILE A 189 0.46 -3.94 -13.23
C ILE A 189 -0.95 -3.45 -13.58
N GLU A 190 -1.19 -3.05 -14.83
CA GLU A 190 -2.52 -2.65 -15.29
C GLU A 190 -3.54 -3.78 -15.16
N ARG A 191 -3.18 -5.00 -15.57
CA ARG A 191 -4.06 -6.17 -15.39
C ARG A 191 -4.29 -6.46 -13.92
N TYR A 192 -3.25 -6.44 -13.11
CA TYR A 192 -3.36 -6.63 -11.67
C TYR A 192 -4.29 -5.61 -11.02
N ALA A 193 -4.14 -4.33 -11.36
CA ALA A 193 -5.02 -3.28 -10.87
C ALA A 193 -6.47 -3.45 -11.34
N ALA A 194 -6.67 -3.88 -12.61
CA ALA A 194 -8.01 -4.16 -13.13
C ALA A 194 -8.70 -5.32 -12.38
N GLU A 195 -7.97 -6.36 -12.02
CA GLU A 195 -8.48 -7.50 -11.23
C GLU A 195 -8.82 -7.12 -9.78
N ARG A 196 -8.30 -5.99 -9.30
CA ARG A 196 -8.58 -5.45 -7.95
C ARG A 196 -9.76 -4.48 -7.92
N ARG A 197 -10.27 -4.08 -9.07
CA ARG A 197 -11.40 -3.16 -9.12
C ARG A 197 -12.64 -3.79 -8.52
N ASP A 198 -13.26 -3.05 -7.63
CA ASP A 198 -14.54 -3.42 -7.03
C ASP A 198 -15.30 -2.14 -6.64
N THR A 199 -16.60 -2.29 -6.47
CA THR A 199 -17.48 -1.28 -5.88
C THR A 199 -17.65 -1.46 -4.37
N LEU A 200 -17.10 -2.54 -3.82
CA LEU A 200 -17.11 -2.84 -2.40
C LEU A 200 -15.69 -2.76 -1.83
N GLY A 201 -15.51 -1.92 -0.82
CA GLY A 201 -14.30 -1.93 -0.02
C GLY A 201 -14.23 -3.17 0.87
N THR A 202 -13.05 -3.46 1.40
CA THR A 202 -12.82 -4.61 2.28
C THR A 202 -12.08 -4.18 3.54
N VAL A 203 -12.58 -4.62 4.68
CA VAL A 203 -11.86 -4.62 5.96
C VAL A 203 -11.49 -6.07 6.28
N GLY A 204 -10.21 -6.36 6.33
CA GLY A 204 -9.70 -7.71 6.57
C GLY A 204 -9.97 -8.24 7.98
N PRO A 205 -9.81 -9.55 8.18
CA PRO A 205 -9.99 -10.17 9.51
C PRO A 205 -9.08 -9.54 10.57
N HIS A 206 -9.59 -9.39 11.80
CA HIS A 206 -8.90 -8.83 12.96
C HIS A 206 -8.39 -7.39 12.78
N ALA A 207 -8.78 -6.68 11.72
CA ALA A 207 -8.43 -5.27 11.53
C ALA A 207 -9.13 -4.40 12.59
N ARG A 208 -8.48 -3.29 12.94
CA ARG A 208 -8.98 -2.34 13.96
C ARG A 208 -9.03 -0.94 13.37
N ILE A 209 -10.19 -0.32 13.43
CA ILE A 209 -10.40 1.06 12.94
C ILE A 209 -11.07 1.83 14.07
N THR A 210 -10.35 2.80 14.64
CA THR A 210 -10.84 3.58 15.79
C THR A 210 -10.68 5.08 15.53
N GLY A 211 -11.70 5.86 15.84
CA GLY A 211 -11.64 7.33 15.83
C GLY A 211 -11.34 7.99 14.47
N ALA A 212 -11.35 7.25 13.39
CA ALA A 212 -11.06 7.80 12.07
C ALA A 212 -12.22 8.65 11.55
N ARG A 213 -11.90 9.72 10.80
CA ARG A 213 -12.95 10.59 10.25
C ARG A 213 -13.47 10.07 8.92
N PHE A 214 -12.66 10.09 7.87
CA PHE A 214 -13.08 9.71 6.53
C PHE A 214 -12.15 8.67 5.91
N ILE A 215 -12.71 7.52 5.57
CA ILE A 215 -12.03 6.45 4.85
C ILE A 215 -12.86 6.16 3.60
N ARG A 216 -12.31 6.47 2.42
CA ARG A 216 -13.01 6.41 1.13
C ARG A 216 -12.23 5.58 0.12
N GLU A 217 -12.90 4.60 -0.50
CA GLU A 217 -12.26 3.71 -1.49
C GLU A 217 -10.91 3.14 -0.97
N VAL A 218 -10.88 2.61 0.26
CA VAL A 218 -9.66 2.05 0.87
C VAL A 218 -9.87 0.60 1.23
N ASN A 219 -9.00 -0.29 0.76
CA ASN A 219 -8.92 -1.66 1.25
C ASN A 219 -8.00 -1.75 2.46
N ILE A 220 -8.46 -2.43 3.49
CA ILE A 220 -7.77 -2.58 4.78
C ILE A 220 -7.47 -4.06 4.98
N GLY A 221 -6.21 -4.41 5.12
CA GLY A 221 -5.72 -5.77 5.22
C GLY A 221 -5.94 -6.42 6.59
N LYS A 222 -5.66 -7.71 6.65
CA LYS A 222 -5.73 -8.50 7.88
C LYS A 222 -4.88 -7.90 8.99
N GLY A 223 -5.46 -7.70 10.18
CA GLY A 223 -4.75 -7.21 11.36
C GLY A 223 -4.20 -5.79 11.23
N ALA A 224 -4.54 -5.06 10.16
CA ALA A 224 -4.16 -3.66 10.02
C ALA A 224 -4.87 -2.79 11.06
N THR A 225 -4.22 -1.70 11.46
CA THR A 225 -4.77 -0.77 12.45
C THR A 225 -4.84 0.63 11.86
N ILE A 226 -6.02 1.27 11.97
CA ILE A 226 -6.23 2.67 11.68
C ILE A 226 -6.73 3.33 12.96
N ASP A 227 -5.97 4.27 13.50
CA ASP A 227 -6.27 4.92 14.77
C ASP A 227 -6.23 6.44 14.64
N GLY A 228 -7.39 7.09 14.56
CA GLY A 228 -7.52 8.54 14.52
C GLY A 228 -7.13 9.21 13.20
N ALA A 229 -7.06 8.49 12.10
CA ALA A 229 -6.76 9.08 10.78
C ALA A 229 -7.83 10.09 10.36
N SER A 230 -7.39 11.23 9.82
CA SER A 230 -8.30 12.30 9.38
C SER A 230 -8.90 12.03 8.00
N LEU A 231 -8.10 11.56 7.05
CA LEU A 231 -8.57 11.27 5.69
C LEU A 231 -7.70 10.19 5.03
N LEU A 232 -8.33 9.12 4.61
CA LEU A 232 -7.72 8.12 3.72
C LEU A 232 -8.61 8.00 2.48
N GLU A 233 -8.02 8.16 1.30
CA GLU A 233 -8.76 8.12 0.03
C GLU A 233 -7.99 7.37 -1.05
N ASN A 234 -8.69 6.49 -1.76
CA ASN A 234 -8.16 5.68 -2.85
C ASN A 234 -6.84 4.99 -2.50
N GLY A 235 -6.89 4.02 -1.58
CA GLY A 235 -5.67 3.39 -1.08
C GLY A 235 -5.82 1.95 -0.63
N THR A 236 -4.69 1.36 -0.31
CA THR A 236 -4.60 0.04 0.34
C THR A 236 -3.73 0.15 1.59
N VAL A 237 -4.26 -0.26 2.72
CA VAL A 237 -3.52 -0.48 3.96
C VAL A 237 -3.33 -1.99 4.08
N CYS A 238 -2.14 -2.50 3.81
CA CYS A 238 -1.86 -3.93 3.78
C CYS A 238 -1.86 -4.58 5.17
N ALA A 239 -1.68 -5.90 5.21
CA ALA A 239 -1.74 -6.65 6.46
C ALA A 239 -0.75 -6.12 7.51
N GLY A 240 -1.20 -5.97 8.76
CA GLY A 240 -0.37 -5.51 9.87
C GLY A 240 0.15 -4.08 9.76
N ALA A 241 -0.21 -3.32 8.74
CA ALA A 241 0.16 -1.92 8.63
C ALA A 241 -0.61 -1.05 9.65
N TYR A 242 -0.01 0.07 10.04
CA TYR A 242 -0.55 1.01 10.99
C TYR A 242 -0.68 2.40 10.37
N VAL A 243 -1.88 3.00 10.49
CA VAL A 243 -2.14 4.38 10.11
C VAL A 243 -2.70 5.12 11.31
N GLY A 244 -1.98 6.12 11.79
CA GLY A 244 -2.25 6.78 13.07
C GLY A 244 -2.95 8.13 12.98
N ILE A 245 -2.81 8.88 14.07
CA ILE A 245 -3.54 10.11 14.34
C ILE A 245 -3.26 11.18 13.28
N ASP A 246 -4.34 11.84 12.84
CA ASP A 246 -4.36 12.98 11.92
C ASP A 246 -3.69 12.76 10.57
N VAL A 247 -3.38 11.51 10.23
CA VAL A 247 -2.84 11.16 8.91
C VAL A 247 -3.86 11.50 7.81
N GLN A 248 -3.36 12.11 6.74
CA GLN A 248 -4.10 12.31 5.50
C GLN A 248 -3.33 11.68 4.35
N ALA A 249 -3.94 10.73 3.67
CA ALA A 249 -3.32 10.04 2.54
C ALA A 249 -4.31 9.88 1.38
N ARG A 250 -3.86 10.24 0.17
CA ARG A 250 -4.61 10.04 -1.09
C ARG A 250 -3.76 9.32 -2.11
N ASP A 251 -4.41 8.43 -2.88
CA ASP A 251 -3.73 7.69 -3.94
C ASP A 251 -2.49 6.94 -3.42
N PHE A 252 -2.68 6.12 -2.39
CA PHE A 252 -1.57 5.59 -1.62
C PHE A 252 -1.64 4.07 -1.45
N ILE A 253 -0.48 3.50 -1.13
CA ILE A 253 -0.36 2.14 -0.63
C ILE A 253 0.56 2.15 0.60
N ALA A 254 0.07 1.61 1.70
CA ALA A 254 0.84 1.26 2.88
C ALA A 254 1.06 -0.25 2.87
N ALA A 255 2.26 -0.70 2.54
CA ALA A 255 2.62 -2.11 2.43
C ALA A 255 2.66 -2.81 3.81
N GLU A 256 2.92 -4.10 3.81
CA GLU A 256 2.89 -4.91 5.03
C GLU A 256 3.81 -4.36 6.13
N GLY A 257 3.25 -4.17 7.32
CA GLY A 257 3.99 -3.64 8.47
C GLY A 257 4.41 -2.17 8.38
N ALA A 258 4.01 -1.44 7.33
CA ALA A 258 4.27 0.00 7.23
C ALA A 258 3.58 0.77 8.36
N ARG A 259 4.25 1.81 8.86
CA ARG A 259 3.72 2.73 9.88
C ARG A 259 3.65 4.14 9.31
N ILE A 260 2.48 4.72 9.26
CA ILE A 260 2.22 6.10 8.87
C ILE A 260 1.51 6.78 10.04
N ASP A 261 2.11 7.80 10.64
CA ASP A 261 1.58 8.35 11.89
C ASP A 261 1.80 9.87 12.02
N GLY A 262 1.36 10.43 13.13
CA GLY A 262 1.71 11.76 13.60
C GLY A 262 1.41 12.91 12.63
N GLY A 263 0.22 12.91 12.00
CA GLY A 263 -0.20 13.97 11.09
C GLY A 263 0.55 14.00 9.75
N THR A 264 1.11 12.88 9.33
CA THR A 264 1.78 12.72 8.02
C THR A 264 0.81 12.96 6.88
N LEU A 265 1.27 13.68 5.84
CA LEU A 265 0.51 13.99 4.63
C LEU A 265 1.11 13.27 3.42
N LEU A 266 0.30 12.42 2.76
CA LEU A 266 0.74 11.67 1.58
C LEU A 266 -0.20 11.92 0.39
N GLU A 267 0.39 12.14 -0.78
CA GLU A 267 -0.34 12.20 -2.04
C GLU A 267 0.42 11.44 -3.13
N ARG A 268 -0.21 10.46 -3.76
CA ARG A 268 0.41 9.55 -4.74
C ARG A 268 1.72 8.94 -4.22
N CYS A 269 1.63 8.20 -3.12
CA CYS A 269 2.80 7.65 -2.45
C CYS A 269 2.69 6.14 -2.23
N PHE A 270 3.86 5.50 -2.19
CA PHE A 270 4.02 4.11 -1.78
C PHE A 270 4.90 4.04 -0.53
N ALA A 271 4.33 3.60 0.58
CA ALA A 271 5.07 3.26 1.79
C ALA A 271 5.28 1.74 1.83
N GLY A 272 6.49 1.31 1.56
CA GLY A 272 6.89 -0.09 1.46
C GLY A 272 6.92 -0.83 2.80
N GLU A 273 7.35 -2.06 2.77
CA GLU A 273 7.38 -2.95 3.93
C GLU A 273 8.16 -2.36 5.10
N CYS A 274 7.55 -2.33 6.28
CA CYS A 274 8.14 -1.81 7.53
C CYS A 274 8.69 -0.38 7.41
N CYS A 275 8.22 0.43 6.47
CA CYS A 275 8.54 1.86 6.43
C CYS A 275 7.88 2.60 7.58
N THR A 276 8.54 3.65 8.07
CA THR A 276 7.98 4.60 9.04
C THR A 276 7.95 5.99 8.44
N LEU A 277 6.75 6.58 8.34
CA LEU A 277 6.53 7.96 7.93
C LEU A 277 5.76 8.66 9.07
N ASP A 278 6.38 9.62 9.75
CA ASP A 278 5.85 10.12 11.02
C ASP A 278 6.15 11.61 11.25
N LYS A 279 5.59 12.18 12.31
CA LYS A 279 5.88 13.52 12.83
C LYS A 279 5.71 14.62 11.78
N HIS A 280 4.52 14.68 11.19
CA HIS A 280 4.16 15.70 10.17
C HIS A 280 5.01 15.63 8.91
N PHE A 281 5.55 14.45 8.55
CA PHE A 281 6.24 14.27 7.30
C PHE A 281 5.28 14.49 6.13
N THR A 282 5.73 15.21 5.11
CA THR A 282 4.92 15.47 3.91
C THR A 282 5.56 14.83 2.70
N ALA A 283 4.80 14.07 1.92
CA ALA A 283 5.31 13.47 0.70
C ALA A 283 4.31 13.53 -0.45
N VAL A 284 4.82 13.86 -1.63
CA VAL A 284 4.07 13.86 -2.89
C VAL A 284 4.86 13.08 -3.94
N ASP A 285 4.17 12.28 -4.77
CA ASP A 285 4.76 11.52 -5.86
C ASP A 285 6.02 10.71 -5.47
N SER A 286 5.98 10.07 -4.30
CA SER A 286 7.18 9.50 -3.68
C SER A 286 7.03 8.02 -3.34
N LEU A 287 8.15 7.30 -3.49
CA LEU A 287 8.24 5.87 -3.22
C LEU A 287 9.21 5.63 -2.06
N PHE A 288 8.75 4.97 -1.03
CA PHE A 288 9.56 4.57 0.13
C PHE A 288 9.61 3.05 0.18
N PHE A 289 10.79 2.47 0.13
CA PHE A 289 10.97 1.02 0.18
C PHE A 289 11.46 0.53 1.54
N ALA A 290 11.56 -0.77 1.69
CA ALA A 290 11.69 -1.47 2.94
C ALA A 290 12.60 -0.79 3.98
N ASN A 291 12.10 -0.67 5.20
CA ASN A 291 12.80 -0.07 6.34
C ASN A 291 13.25 1.39 6.15
N SER A 292 12.63 2.14 5.23
CA SER A 292 12.83 3.59 5.17
C SER A 292 12.16 4.26 6.36
N HIS A 293 12.79 5.31 6.90
CA HIS A 293 12.31 6.03 8.07
C HIS A 293 12.39 7.54 7.83
N CYS A 294 11.24 8.18 7.62
CA CYS A 294 11.17 9.61 7.33
C CYS A 294 10.24 10.33 8.32
N GLU A 295 10.74 11.38 8.90
CA GLU A 295 10.03 12.21 9.89
C GLU A 295 10.33 13.70 9.68
N ASN A 296 9.38 14.57 10.07
CA ASN A 296 9.58 16.02 10.17
C ASN A 296 10.03 16.77 8.89
N GLY A 297 10.07 16.11 7.75
CA GLY A 297 10.63 16.64 6.50
C GLY A 297 9.62 16.67 5.37
N GLU A 298 10.13 17.01 4.20
CA GLU A 298 9.37 17.01 2.96
C GLU A 298 10.06 16.16 1.90
N ALA A 299 9.28 15.40 1.15
CA ALA A 299 9.74 14.62 0.01
C ALA A 299 8.85 14.85 -1.21
N VAL A 300 9.45 15.19 -2.35
CA VAL A 300 8.73 15.35 -3.60
C VAL A 300 9.43 14.56 -4.70
N SER A 301 8.69 13.69 -5.36
CA SER A 301 9.19 12.88 -6.49
C SER A 301 10.46 12.10 -6.15
N ILE A 302 10.55 11.50 -4.97
CA ILE A 302 11.73 10.72 -4.60
C ILE A 302 11.52 9.22 -4.82
N PHE A 303 12.63 8.55 -5.05
CA PHE A 303 12.77 7.10 -4.95
C PHE A 303 13.64 6.81 -3.73
N ALA A 304 13.02 6.63 -2.58
CA ALA A 304 13.69 6.19 -1.38
C ALA A 304 13.81 4.67 -1.39
N GLY A 305 14.92 4.15 -1.88
CA GLY A 305 15.29 2.74 -1.80
C GLY A 305 15.45 2.29 -0.35
N PRO A 306 15.66 0.99 -0.10
CA PRO A 306 15.72 0.45 1.25
C PRO A 306 16.69 1.21 2.17
N TYR A 307 16.30 1.33 3.45
CA TYR A 307 17.11 1.98 4.48
C TYR A 307 17.44 3.46 4.19
N THR A 308 16.52 4.18 3.56
CA THR A 308 16.61 5.64 3.47
C THR A 308 16.06 6.26 4.75
N VAL A 309 16.87 7.07 5.42
CA VAL A 309 16.53 7.70 6.70
C VAL A 309 16.58 9.22 6.57
N SER A 310 15.49 9.89 7.01
CA SER A 310 15.39 11.35 7.08
C SER A 310 14.49 11.73 8.26
N HIS A 311 15.07 11.93 9.45
CA HIS A 311 14.30 12.14 10.66
C HIS A 311 14.52 13.50 11.33
N HIS A 312 15.27 14.38 10.68
CA HIS A 312 15.51 15.73 11.20
C HIS A 312 14.54 16.76 10.62
N LYS A 313 14.18 17.77 11.42
CA LYS A 313 13.46 18.95 10.92
C LYS A 313 14.23 19.63 9.81
N SER A 314 13.51 20.25 8.89
CA SER A 314 14.07 20.98 7.75
C SER A 314 14.81 20.09 6.73
N SER A 315 14.55 18.79 6.70
CA SER A 315 15.04 17.94 5.62
C SER A 315 14.13 18.08 4.42
N LEU A 316 14.72 18.35 3.25
CA LEU A 316 14.03 18.46 1.97
C LEU A 316 14.68 17.48 0.96
N LEU A 317 13.89 16.55 0.45
CA LEU A 317 14.33 15.56 -0.53
C LEU A 317 13.49 15.73 -1.80
N ILE A 318 14.10 16.16 -2.91
CA ILE A 318 13.38 16.43 -4.16
C ILE A 318 14.05 15.71 -5.34
N ALA A 319 13.23 15.03 -6.13
CA ALA A 319 13.59 14.44 -7.41
C ALA A 319 14.86 13.56 -7.38
N GLY A 320 15.10 12.91 -6.25
CA GLY A 320 16.29 12.10 -6.00
C GLY A 320 16.01 10.62 -5.89
N MET A 321 17.07 9.84 -6.02
CA MET A 321 17.06 8.41 -5.71
C MET A 321 18.09 8.12 -4.63
N PHE A 322 17.63 7.54 -3.53
CA PHE A 322 18.43 7.28 -2.34
C PHE A 322 18.31 5.80 -1.97
N SER A 323 19.34 5.23 -1.36
CA SER A 323 19.28 3.89 -0.75
C SER A 323 20.43 3.77 0.23
N PHE A 324 20.19 3.16 1.39
CA PHE A 324 21.17 3.13 2.47
C PHE A 324 21.71 4.52 2.82
N PHE A 325 20.80 5.47 2.86
CA PHE A 325 21.10 6.90 2.96
C PHE A 325 20.55 7.46 4.26
N ASN A 326 21.32 8.34 4.91
CA ASN A 326 20.88 9.07 6.09
C ASN A 326 21.03 10.57 5.84
N ALA A 327 19.91 11.28 5.77
CA ALA A 327 19.89 12.73 5.66
C ALA A 327 20.23 13.38 7.01
N GLY A 328 21.27 14.18 7.03
CA GLY A 328 21.64 14.99 8.19
C GLY A 328 20.64 16.13 8.45
N SER A 329 20.77 16.79 9.58
CA SER A 329 19.95 17.96 9.95
C SER A 329 20.10 19.09 8.93
N GLY A 330 18.98 19.62 8.45
CA GLY A 330 18.98 20.67 7.42
C GLY A 330 19.36 20.20 6.03
N ALA A 331 19.36 18.88 5.78
CA ALA A 331 19.67 18.34 4.46
C ALA A 331 18.69 18.90 3.41
N ASN A 332 19.24 19.47 2.35
CA ASN A 332 18.49 19.88 1.18
C ASN A 332 19.08 19.15 -0.04
N GLN A 333 18.42 18.06 -0.42
CA GLN A 333 18.80 17.23 -1.57
C GLN A 333 17.77 17.44 -2.68
N SER A 334 18.15 18.21 -3.69
CA SER A 334 17.29 18.45 -4.86
C SER A 334 18.07 18.14 -6.13
N ASN A 335 17.54 17.25 -6.96
CA ASN A 335 18.12 16.87 -8.23
C ASN A 335 17.31 17.48 -9.40
N HIS A 336 17.38 18.79 -9.54
CA HIS A 336 16.75 19.46 -10.66
C HIS A 336 17.72 19.52 -11.84
N LEU A 337 17.46 18.76 -12.88
CA LEU A 337 18.28 18.64 -14.07
C LEU A 337 18.53 19.97 -14.81
N PHE A 338 17.74 21.00 -14.56
CA PHE A 338 17.77 22.28 -15.27
C PHE A 338 17.75 23.52 -14.36
N LYS A 339 17.94 23.37 -13.06
CA LYS A 339 18.05 24.53 -12.17
C LYS A 339 19.51 24.99 -12.08
N SER A 340 19.79 26.10 -12.75
CA SER A 340 20.98 26.88 -12.44
C SER A 340 20.79 27.52 -11.05
N GLY A 341 21.72 27.33 -10.15
CA GLY A 341 21.85 28.10 -8.92
C GLY A 341 21.23 27.48 -7.66
N ALA A 342 20.72 26.27 -7.70
CA ALA A 342 20.39 25.55 -6.48
C ALA A 342 21.68 25.12 -5.78
N VAL A 343 21.91 25.62 -4.60
CA VAL A 343 23.02 25.18 -3.75
C VAL A 343 22.56 23.96 -2.99
N HIS A 344 23.17 22.84 -3.25
CA HIS A 344 22.92 21.60 -2.52
C HIS A 344 24.03 21.41 -1.55
N GLN A 345 23.73 21.52 -0.31
CA GLN A 345 24.68 21.18 0.74
C GLN A 345 24.08 20.14 1.64
N SER A 346 24.61 18.94 1.56
CA SER A 346 24.62 18.07 2.70
C SER A 346 25.74 18.56 3.60
N VAL A 347 25.41 18.95 4.78
CA VAL A 347 26.40 19.20 5.83
C VAL A 347 26.54 17.94 6.65
#